data_7272d0fe3077572f51345d2ad2478f6c
#
_entry.id   7272d0fe3077572f51345d2ad2478f6c
#
_cell.length_a   1.000
_cell.length_b   1.000
_cell.length_c   1.000
_cell.angle_alpha   90.00
_cell.angle_beta   90.00
_cell.angle_gamma   90.00
#
_symmetry.space_group_name_H-M   'P 1'
#
loop_
_entity.id
_entity.type
_entity.pdbx_description
1 polymer ?
#
loop_
_entity_poly.entity_id
_entity_poly.type
_entity_poly.pdbx_seq_one_letter_code
_entity_poly.pdbx_strand_id
1 'polypeptide(L)'
;PHTCARYNKVENDVSDDTDEEEQLTEGSEPYSPLPTFPQDYVWPELLEKIISFGKKPEQRDVLLLGAFTVLGASLSHVVRCQYGRKWQAPCMQTFIVAPSAAGKSALTWVRLLIEPIHDKIRNEVKEAMKTYRREKVAYDSLGKERRNQEAPVLPPNRMFLIPGNNTGTGILQNIMDSNGTGLICESEADTVSTAIGTEYGNWSDTLR
;
A
#
# COMPACT_ATOMS: atom_id res chain seq x y z
N PRO A 1 10.68 27.61 -0.09
CA PRO A 1 9.94 27.58 1.15
C PRO A 1 8.45 27.57 0.82
N HIS A 2 7.88 26.40 0.75
CA HIS A 2 6.44 26.23 0.53
C HIS A 2 5.79 25.96 1.87
N THR A 3 5.00 26.92 2.30
CA THR A 3 4.22 26.93 3.53
C THR A 3 3.07 25.92 3.40
N CYS A 4 3.09 24.92 4.25
CA CYS A 4 1.99 24.01 4.46
C CYS A 4 0.84 24.79 5.14
N ALA A 5 -0.34 24.83 4.53
CA ALA A 5 -1.51 25.47 5.10
C ALA A 5 -1.94 24.73 6.38
N ARG A 6 -2.12 25.47 7.48
CA ARG A 6 -2.59 24.94 8.76
C ARG A 6 -4.10 24.65 8.67
N TYR A 7 -4.47 23.43 8.99
CA TYR A 7 -5.87 23.08 9.25
C TYR A 7 -6.33 23.75 10.55
N ASN A 8 -7.30 24.65 10.45
CA ASN A 8 -7.98 25.20 11.62
C ASN A 8 -9.03 24.20 12.11
N LYS A 9 -8.94 23.90 13.40
CA LYS A 9 -9.90 23.11 14.16
C LYS A 9 -11.19 23.95 14.30
N VAL A 10 -12.28 23.46 13.70
CA VAL A 10 -13.61 24.05 13.89
C VAL A 10 -14.24 23.36 15.09
N GLU A 11 -14.51 24.13 16.14
CA GLU A 11 -15.34 23.73 17.27
C GLU A 11 -16.82 23.74 16.83
N ASN A 12 -17.50 22.63 17.07
CA ASN A 12 -18.93 22.49 16.80
C ASN A 12 -19.73 23.21 17.91
N ASP A 13 -20.30 24.34 17.57
CA ASP A 13 -21.46 24.87 18.29
C ASP A 13 -22.73 24.48 17.53
N VAL A 14 -23.59 23.78 18.24
CA VAL A 14 -24.93 23.39 17.75
C VAL A 14 -25.87 24.55 18.08
N SER A 15 -26.42 25.19 17.04
CA SER A 15 -27.65 25.97 17.18
C SER A 15 -28.37 26.10 15.84
N ASP A 16 -29.47 25.42 15.78
CA ASP A 16 -30.80 25.79 15.28
C ASP A 16 -31.01 26.20 13.81
N ASP A 17 -31.98 25.53 13.24
CA ASP A 17 -32.61 25.64 11.94
C ASP A 17 -32.79 27.06 11.39
N THR A 18 -32.24 27.27 10.17
CA THR A 18 -32.93 28.05 9.12
C THR A 18 -32.39 27.61 7.77
N ASP A 19 -33.30 27.08 6.92
CA ASP A 19 -33.09 26.80 5.51
C ASP A 19 -32.72 28.08 4.75
N GLU A 20 -31.43 28.34 4.60
CA GLU A 20 -30.90 29.26 3.59
C GLU A 20 -30.29 28.42 2.47
N GLU A 21 -31.03 28.31 1.36
CA GLU A 21 -30.48 27.90 0.08
C GLU A 21 -29.29 28.82 -0.27
N GLU A 22 -28.07 28.39 0.05
CA GLU A 22 -26.86 29.02 -0.47
C GLU A 22 -26.86 28.88 -2.00
N GLN A 23 -27.30 29.94 -2.68
CA GLN A 23 -27.00 30.17 -4.08
C GLN A 23 -25.49 30.15 -4.26
N LEU A 24 -24.98 29.05 -4.82
CA LEU A 24 -23.61 28.93 -5.32
C LEU A 24 -23.37 30.07 -6.31
N THR A 25 -22.72 31.12 -5.86
CA THR A 25 -22.28 32.22 -6.73
C THR A 25 -21.34 31.69 -7.79
N GLU A 26 -21.71 31.81 -9.06
CA GLU A 26 -20.89 31.63 -10.24
C GLU A 26 -19.68 32.58 -10.15
N GLY A 27 -18.58 32.05 -9.67
CA GLY A 27 -17.29 32.72 -9.48
C GLY A 27 -16.16 31.71 -9.29
N SER A 28 -16.33 30.47 -9.77
CA SER A 28 -15.25 29.51 -9.76
C SER A 28 -14.18 29.95 -10.75
N GLU A 29 -12.99 30.27 -10.24
CA GLU A 29 -11.77 30.32 -11.04
C GLU A 29 -11.78 29.15 -12.05
N PRO A 30 -11.40 29.37 -13.32
CA PRO A 30 -11.41 28.30 -14.30
C PRO A 30 -10.53 27.16 -13.77
N TYR A 31 -11.17 26.00 -13.54
CA TYR A 31 -10.52 24.81 -13.01
C TYR A 31 -9.34 24.45 -13.92
N SER A 32 -8.13 24.64 -13.41
CA SER A 32 -6.93 24.24 -14.14
C SER A 32 -6.95 22.73 -14.35
N PRO A 33 -6.82 22.24 -15.60
CA PRO A 33 -6.81 20.81 -15.84
C PRO A 33 -5.67 20.16 -15.06
N LEU A 34 -5.94 18.99 -14.49
CA LEU A 34 -4.91 18.21 -13.78
C LEU A 34 -3.77 17.87 -14.75
N PRO A 35 -2.52 17.88 -14.30
CA PRO A 35 -1.41 17.45 -15.14
C PRO A 35 -1.59 15.97 -15.53
N THR A 36 -1.31 15.66 -16.78
CA THR A 36 -1.36 14.31 -17.34
C THR A 36 0.02 13.87 -17.80
N PHE A 37 0.25 12.55 -17.85
CA PHE A 37 1.46 12.02 -18.46
C PHE A 37 1.45 12.29 -19.98
N PRO A 38 2.64 12.51 -20.60
CA PRO A 38 2.74 12.70 -22.05
C PRO A 38 2.09 11.53 -22.82
N GLN A 39 1.20 11.84 -23.74
CA GLN A 39 0.46 10.83 -24.50
C GLN A 39 1.29 10.23 -25.64
N ASP A 40 2.32 10.94 -26.09
CA ASP A 40 3.27 10.57 -27.15
C ASP A 40 4.51 9.82 -26.64
N TYR A 41 4.63 9.65 -25.30
CA TYR A 41 5.75 8.93 -24.72
C TYR A 41 5.60 7.43 -24.92
N VAL A 42 6.65 6.77 -25.44
CA VAL A 42 6.72 5.32 -25.63
C VAL A 42 7.15 4.68 -24.32
N TRP A 43 6.23 4.05 -23.65
CA TRP A 43 6.48 3.37 -22.39
C TRP A 43 7.13 1.99 -22.63
N PRO A 44 7.91 1.47 -21.68
CA PRO A 44 8.35 0.06 -21.71
C PRO A 44 7.16 -0.90 -21.83
N GLU A 45 7.35 -2.03 -22.52
CA GLU A 45 6.29 -2.99 -22.85
C GLU A 45 5.42 -3.39 -21.65
N LEU A 46 6.01 -3.57 -20.47
CA LEU A 46 5.27 -3.91 -19.25
C LEU A 46 4.29 -2.80 -18.87
N LEU A 47 4.72 -1.55 -18.95
CA LEU A 47 3.87 -0.40 -18.62
C LEU A 47 2.81 -0.19 -19.70
N GLU A 48 3.16 -0.36 -20.97
CA GLU A 48 2.20 -0.30 -22.07
C GLU A 48 1.06 -1.32 -21.89
N LYS A 49 1.37 -2.53 -21.48
CA LYS A 49 0.36 -3.55 -21.17
C LYS A 49 -0.58 -3.11 -20.05
N ILE A 50 -0.05 -2.50 -19.00
CA ILE A 50 -0.87 -2.05 -17.86
C ILE A 50 -1.75 -0.88 -18.25
N ILE A 51 -1.20 0.14 -18.92
CA ILE A 51 -1.97 1.32 -19.31
C ILE A 51 -3.02 1.02 -20.38
N SER A 52 -2.85 -0.05 -21.17
CA SER A 52 -3.83 -0.48 -22.17
C SER A 52 -5.18 -0.90 -21.55
N PHE A 53 -5.23 -1.22 -20.26
CA PHE A 53 -6.48 -1.43 -19.53
C PHE A 53 -7.26 -0.14 -19.27
N GLY A 54 -6.61 1.03 -19.36
CA GLY A 54 -7.25 2.34 -19.22
C GLY A 54 -7.96 2.76 -20.50
N LYS A 55 -9.28 2.96 -20.42
CA LYS A 55 -10.12 3.37 -21.54
C LYS A 55 -10.08 4.88 -21.80
N LYS A 56 -9.72 5.66 -20.78
CA LYS A 56 -9.64 7.13 -20.80
C LYS A 56 -8.24 7.57 -20.41
N PRO A 57 -7.78 8.76 -20.84
CA PRO A 57 -6.47 9.30 -20.48
C PRO A 57 -6.24 9.31 -18.96
N GLU A 58 -7.23 9.76 -18.17
CA GLU A 58 -7.14 9.84 -16.73
C GLU A 58 -6.97 8.45 -16.07
N GLN A 59 -7.60 7.42 -16.64
CA GLN A 59 -7.43 6.05 -16.18
C GLN A 59 -6.02 5.51 -16.48
N ARG A 60 -5.45 5.90 -17.62
CA ARG A 60 -4.06 5.54 -17.97
C ARG A 60 -3.08 6.16 -16.99
N ASP A 61 -3.28 7.43 -16.61
CA ASP A 61 -2.46 8.13 -15.64
C ASP A 61 -2.53 7.47 -14.25
N VAL A 62 -3.74 7.10 -13.81
CA VAL A 62 -3.96 6.37 -12.56
C VAL A 62 -3.25 5.00 -12.57
N LEU A 63 -3.32 4.28 -13.68
CA LEU A 63 -2.64 3.00 -13.84
C LEU A 63 -1.12 3.15 -13.82
N LEU A 64 -0.56 4.20 -14.44
CA LEU A 64 0.87 4.49 -14.39
C LEU A 64 1.34 4.79 -12.97
N LEU A 65 0.64 5.66 -12.24
CA LEU A 65 0.96 5.97 -10.85
C LEU A 65 0.94 4.72 -9.98
N GLY A 66 -0.10 3.91 -10.12
CA GLY A 66 -0.20 2.64 -9.43
C GLY A 66 0.94 1.68 -9.80
N ALA A 67 1.27 1.56 -11.09
CA ALA A 67 2.36 0.71 -11.56
C ALA A 67 3.72 1.16 -11.00
N PHE A 68 4.00 2.46 -10.97
CA PHE A 68 5.23 2.97 -10.36
C PHE A 68 5.29 2.67 -8.87
N THR A 69 4.18 2.78 -8.15
CA THR A 69 4.11 2.45 -6.73
C THR A 69 4.43 0.97 -6.48
N VAL A 70 3.79 0.07 -7.24
CA VAL A 70 3.98 -1.38 -7.12
C VAL A 70 5.40 -1.79 -7.51
N LEU A 71 5.90 -1.30 -8.65
CA LEU A 71 7.25 -1.58 -9.12
C LEU A 71 8.29 -0.99 -8.17
N GLY A 72 8.08 0.23 -7.66
CA GLY A 72 8.95 0.85 -6.68
C GLY A 72 9.10 0.00 -5.41
N ALA A 73 8.00 -0.51 -4.87
CA ALA A 73 8.02 -1.40 -3.73
C ALA A 73 8.74 -2.72 -4.04
N SER A 74 8.48 -3.33 -5.20
CA SER A 74 9.06 -4.63 -5.57
C SER A 74 10.56 -4.55 -5.91
N LEU A 75 11.04 -3.40 -6.39
CA LEU A 75 12.42 -3.17 -6.79
C LEU A 75 13.25 -2.43 -5.74
N SER A 76 12.70 -2.16 -4.56
CA SER A 76 13.32 -1.35 -3.51
C SER A 76 14.70 -1.84 -3.06
N HIS A 77 15.00 -3.12 -3.18
CA HIS A 77 16.32 -3.69 -2.87
C HIS A 77 17.28 -3.72 -4.06
N VAL A 78 16.77 -3.56 -5.28
CA VAL A 78 17.56 -3.71 -6.52
C VAL A 78 17.90 -2.34 -7.11
N VAL A 79 16.95 -1.40 -7.04
CA VAL A 79 17.07 -0.08 -7.66
C VAL A 79 17.16 0.99 -6.59
N ARG A 80 18.06 1.93 -6.78
CA ARG A 80 18.18 3.14 -5.95
C ARG A 80 18.39 4.35 -6.84
N CYS A 81 17.81 5.47 -6.46
CA CYS A 81 17.98 6.76 -7.11
C CYS A 81 18.83 7.67 -6.23
N GLN A 82 19.80 8.37 -6.84
CA GLN A 82 20.55 9.39 -6.13
C GLN A 82 19.74 10.69 -6.13
N TYR A 83 19.39 11.16 -4.93
CA TYR A 83 18.76 12.46 -4.73
C TYR A 83 19.67 13.33 -3.85
N GLY A 84 20.30 14.30 -4.48
CA GLY A 84 21.36 15.09 -3.84
C GLY A 84 22.54 14.20 -3.43
N ARG A 85 22.81 14.14 -2.12
CA ARG A 85 23.90 13.32 -1.56
C ARG A 85 23.44 11.98 -0.98
N LYS A 86 22.14 11.66 -1.09
CA LYS A 86 21.58 10.45 -0.50
C LYS A 86 21.07 9.50 -1.57
N TRP A 87 21.22 8.21 -1.30
CA TRP A 87 20.58 7.15 -2.09
C TRP A 87 19.21 6.85 -1.53
N GLN A 88 18.19 6.94 -2.37
CA GLN A 88 16.79 6.67 -2.02
C GLN A 88 16.29 5.40 -2.72
N ALA A 89 15.55 4.59 -2.00
CA ALA A 89 14.77 3.52 -2.60
C ALA A 89 13.53 4.11 -3.31
N PRO A 90 13.06 3.50 -4.39
CA PRO A 90 11.90 4.00 -5.14
C PRO A 90 10.57 3.66 -4.42
N CYS A 91 10.46 4.03 -3.15
CA CYS A 91 9.24 3.85 -2.36
C CYS A 91 8.30 5.03 -2.57
N MET A 92 7.07 4.74 -2.98
CA MET A 92 6.04 5.74 -3.20
C MET A 92 4.82 5.47 -2.32
N GLN A 93 4.18 6.56 -1.88
CA GLN A 93 2.85 6.54 -1.28
C GLN A 93 1.90 7.25 -2.24
N THR A 94 0.91 6.51 -2.74
CA THR A 94 -0.03 7.03 -3.74
C THR A 94 -1.44 6.98 -3.20
N PHE A 95 -2.10 8.14 -3.15
CA PHE A 95 -3.51 8.28 -2.79
C PHE A 95 -4.25 8.85 -3.99
N ILE A 96 -5.28 8.14 -4.44
CA ILE A 96 -6.08 8.54 -5.59
C ILE A 96 -7.47 8.92 -5.13
N VAL A 97 -7.77 10.21 -5.26
CA VAL A 97 -9.08 10.78 -4.94
C VAL A 97 -9.79 11.10 -6.24
N ALA A 98 -11.00 10.62 -6.39
CA ALA A 98 -11.83 10.90 -7.56
C ALA A 98 -13.31 10.69 -7.21
N PRO A 99 -14.24 11.33 -7.93
CA PRO A 99 -15.68 11.12 -7.76
C PRO A 99 -16.09 9.64 -7.88
N SER A 100 -17.28 9.33 -7.41
CA SER A 100 -17.86 8.01 -7.63
C SER A 100 -17.96 7.73 -9.14
N ALA A 101 -17.79 6.47 -9.54
CA ALA A 101 -17.79 6.02 -10.94
C ALA A 101 -16.72 6.63 -11.87
N ALA A 102 -15.71 7.33 -11.34
CA ALA A 102 -14.61 7.88 -12.13
C ALA A 102 -13.59 6.83 -12.66
N GLY A 103 -13.83 5.54 -12.40
CA GLY A 103 -12.98 4.47 -12.91
C GLY A 103 -11.76 4.13 -12.05
N LYS A 104 -11.74 4.53 -10.78
CA LYS A 104 -10.67 4.18 -9.81
C LYS A 104 -10.41 2.67 -9.70
N SER A 105 -11.43 1.86 -9.97
CA SER A 105 -11.31 0.39 -9.97
C SER A 105 -10.29 -0.15 -10.98
N ALA A 106 -9.87 0.66 -11.95
CA ALA A 106 -8.79 0.29 -12.87
C ALA A 106 -7.49 -0.06 -12.13
N LEU A 107 -7.26 0.51 -10.94
CA LEU A 107 -6.10 0.18 -10.09
C LEU A 107 -5.99 -1.30 -9.72
N THR A 108 -7.09 -2.05 -9.74
CA THR A 108 -7.03 -3.50 -9.50
C THR A 108 -6.13 -4.23 -10.50
N TRP A 109 -6.02 -3.73 -11.74
CA TRP A 109 -5.14 -4.30 -12.76
C TRP A 109 -3.66 -4.18 -12.41
N VAL A 110 -3.29 -3.13 -11.69
CA VAL A 110 -1.90 -2.93 -11.26
C VAL A 110 -1.45 -4.00 -10.27
N ARG A 111 -2.36 -4.54 -9.49
CA ARG A 111 -2.11 -5.61 -8.53
C ARG A 111 -1.61 -6.88 -9.22
N LEU A 112 -2.04 -7.12 -10.47
CA LEU A 112 -1.57 -8.27 -11.27
C LEU A 112 -0.06 -8.29 -11.48
N LEU A 113 0.63 -7.14 -11.38
CA LEU A 113 2.09 -7.06 -11.46
C LEU A 113 2.78 -7.80 -10.32
N ILE A 114 2.16 -7.84 -9.17
CA ILE A 114 2.79 -8.34 -7.94
C ILE A 114 2.16 -9.62 -7.38
N GLU A 115 0.94 -9.95 -7.77
CA GLU A 115 0.26 -11.18 -7.32
C GLU A 115 1.10 -12.45 -7.52
N PRO A 116 1.74 -12.69 -8.67
CA PRO A 116 2.57 -13.88 -8.86
C PRO A 116 3.74 -13.97 -7.86
N ILE A 117 4.33 -12.82 -7.51
CA ILE A 117 5.43 -12.75 -6.54
C ILE A 117 4.88 -13.00 -5.13
N HIS A 118 3.75 -12.38 -4.79
CA HIS A 118 3.07 -12.60 -3.51
C HIS A 118 2.71 -14.07 -3.33
N ASP A 119 2.09 -14.68 -4.31
CA ASP A 119 1.66 -16.09 -4.28
C ASP A 119 2.85 -17.04 -4.13
N LYS A 120 3.95 -16.78 -4.84
CA LYS A 120 5.18 -17.55 -4.67
C LYS A 120 5.68 -17.50 -3.24
N ILE A 121 5.79 -16.30 -2.65
CA ILE A 121 6.21 -16.10 -1.26
C ILE A 121 5.28 -16.84 -0.30
N ARG A 122 3.95 -16.71 -0.49
CA ARG A 122 2.96 -17.39 0.34
C ARG A 122 3.03 -18.90 0.26
N ASN A 123 3.29 -19.45 -0.91
CA ASN A 123 3.47 -20.87 -1.11
C ASN A 123 4.75 -21.38 -0.41
N GLU A 124 5.86 -20.66 -0.51
CA GLU A 124 7.09 -20.97 0.23
C GLU A 124 6.84 -21.01 1.75
N VAL A 125 6.16 -20.00 2.29
CA VAL A 125 5.78 -19.97 3.72
C VAL A 125 4.90 -21.16 4.10
N LYS A 126 3.92 -21.50 3.27
CA LYS A 126 3.02 -22.62 3.50
C LYS A 126 3.77 -23.95 3.59
N GLU A 127 4.74 -24.18 2.72
CA GLU A 127 5.57 -25.39 2.75
C GLU A 127 6.51 -25.39 3.97
N ALA A 128 7.15 -24.27 4.29
CA ALA A 128 7.97 -24.14 5.49
C ALA A 128 7.16 -24.40 6.78
N MET A 129 5.92 -23.91 6.85
CA MET A 129 5.03 -24.18 7.98
C MET A 129 4.60 -25.65 8.08
N LYS A 130 4.43 -26.37 6.95
CA LYS A 130 4.16 -27.80 6.97
C LYS A 130 5.35 -28.57 7.55
N THR A 131 6.56 -28.22 7.13
CA THR A 131 7.80 -28.81 7.63
C THR A 131 7.93 -28.57 9.12
N TYR A 132 7.82 -27.31 9.55
CA TYR A 132 7.86 -26.93 10.96
C TYR A 132 6.86 -27.73 11.82
N ARG A 133 5.61 -27.88 11.34
CA ARG A 133 4.59 -28.66 12.08
C ARG A 133 4.98 -30.12 12.26
N ARG A 134 5.57 -30.75 11.24
CA ARG A 134 6.05 -32.14 11.31
C ARG A 134 7.21 -32.26 12.31
N GLU A 135 8.19 -31.37 12.20
CA GLU A 135 9.34 -31.32 13.10
C GLU A 135 8.92 -31.07 14.56
N LYS A 136 7.96 -30.15 14.76
CA LYS A 136 7.42 -29.82 16.06
C LYS A 136 6.72 -31.02 16.70
N VAL A 137 5.91 -31.77 15.96
CA VAL A 137 5.26 -32.99 16.45
C VAL A 137 6.30 -34.04 16.82
N ALA A 138 7.32 -34.24 15.97
CA ALA A 138 8.42 -35.16 16.29
C ALA A 138 9.18 -34.73 17.54
N TYR A 139 9.55 -33.45 17.65
CA TYR A 139 10.21 -32.88 18.83
C TYR A 139 9.34 -33.02 20.07
N ASP A 140 8.04 -32.75 19.97
CA ASP A 140 7.11 -32.86 21.09
C ASP A 140 6.93 -34.32 21.60
N SER A 141 7.14 -35.30 20.73
CA SER A 141 7.08 -36.75 21.10
C SER A 141 8.29 -37.24 21.86
N LEU A 142 9.43 -36.53 21.86
CA LEU A 142 10.67 -36.93 22.54
C LEU A 142 10.61 -36.91 24.08
N GLY A 143 9.58 -36.32 24.66
CA GLY A 143 9.40 -36.24 26.09
C GLY A 143 10.61 -35.62 26.83
N LYS A 144 11.30 -36.36 27.70
CA LYS A 144 12.46 -35.86 28.45
C LYS A 144 13.71 -35.66 27.60
N GLU A 145 13.82 -36.32 26.46
CA GLU A 145 14.98 -36.22 25.55
C GLU A 145 15.03 -34.87 24.80
N ARG A 146 13.95 -34.08 24.82
CA ARG A 146 13.94 -32.72 24.28
C ARG A 146 15.10 -31.83 24.74
N ARG A 147 15.63 -32.09 25.96
CA ARG A 147 16.74 -31.31 26.54
C ARG A 147 18.03 -31.43 25.74
N ASN A 148 18.16 -32.49 24.96
CA ASN A 148 19.36 -32.80 24.17
C ASN A 148 19.19 -32.45 22.69
N GLN A 149 18.05 -31.90 22.30
CA GLN A 149 17.77 -31.52 20.90
C GLN A 149 17.35 -30.06 20.80
N GLU A 150 17.73 -29.43 19.69
CA GLU A 150 17.34 -28.06 19.36
C GLU A 150 15.86 -28.02 18.96
N ALA A 151 15.12 -27.06 19.51
CA ALA A 151 13.71 -26.91 19.19
C ALA A 151 13.53 -26.37 17.76
N PRO A 152 12.54 -26.87 17.00
CA PRO A 152 12.24 -26.34 15.67
C PRO A 152 11.94 -24.86 15.73
N VAL A 153 12.52 -24.10 14.81
CA VAL A 153 12.32 -22.65 14.69
C VAL A 153 11.09 -22.35 13.85
N LEU A 154 10.22 -21.51 14.36
CA LEU A 154 9.04 -21.06 13.63
C LEU A 154 9.46 -20.24 12.39
N PRO A 155 9.06 -20.63 11.18
CA PRO A 155 9.40 -19.86 9.99
C PRO A 155 8.70 -18.50 9.98
N PRO A 156 9.35 -17.45 9.42
CA PRO A 156 8.77 -16.13 9.34
C PRO A 156 7.52 -16.12 8.42
N ASN A 157 6.52 -15.33 8.80
CA ASN A 157 5.28 -15.19 8.04
C ASN A 157 5.43 -14.17 6.92
N ARG A 158 6.22 -14.49 5.92
CA ARG A 158 6.54 -13.60 4.79
C ARG A 158 5.32 -13.37 3.90
N MET A 159 5.14 -12.10 3.51
CA MET A 159 4.13 -11.69 2.53
C MET A 159 4.59 -10.39 1.86
N PHE A 160 4.24 -10.19 0.60
CA PHE A 160 4.51 -8.94 -0.09
C PHE A 160 3.33 -7.97 0.03
N LEU A 161 2.10 -8.44 -0.20
CA LEU A 161 0.90 -7.64 0.00
C LEU A 161 0.48 -7.74 1.47
N ILE A 162 0.60 -6.62 2.18
CA ILE A 162 0.24 -6.50 3.59
C ILE A 162 -1.19 -5.95 3.67
N PRO A 163 -2.10 -6.63 4.39
CA PRO A 163 -3.47 -6.12 4.56
C PRO A 163 -3.51 -4.76 5.27
N GLY A 164 -4.30 -3.83 4.74
CA GLY A 164 -4.42 -2.47 5.27
C GLY A 164 -5.18 -2.39 6.60
N ASN A 165 -5.95 -3.41 6.95
CA ASN A 165 -6.65 -3.52 8.24
C ASN A 165 -5.78 -4.12 9.37
N ASN A 166 -4.48 -4.21 9.17
CA ASN A 166 -3.55 -4.75 10.14
C ASN A 166 -3.21 -3.70 11.22
N THR A 167 -2.75 -4.17 12.41
CA THR A 167 -2.24 -3.26 13.43
C THR A 167 -0.85 -2.72 13.04
N GLY A 168 -0.44 -1.58 13.60
CA GLY A 168 0.90 -1.04 13.35
C GLY A 168 2.02 -2.04 13.69
N THR A 169 1.91 -2.73 14.82
CA THR A 169 2.85 -3.81 15.20
C THR A 169 2.81 -4.95 14.20
N GLY A 170 1.63 -5.33 13.71
CA GLY A 170 1.49 -6.38 12.70
C GLY A 170 2.11 -6.01 11.37
N ILE A 171 2.01 -4.75 10.95
CA ILE A 171 2.67 -4.24 9.73
C ILE A 171 4.19 -4.31 9.89
N LEU A 172 4.73 -3.81 11.01
CA LEU A 172 6.17 -3.86 11.29
C LEU A 172 6.68 -5.31 11.30
N GLN A 173 5.95 -6.22 11.95
CA GLN A 173 6.32 -7.63 11.98
C GLN A 173 6.33 -8.23 10.57
N ASN A 174 5.30 -7.96 9.74
CA ASN A 174 5.26 -8.43 8.36
C ASN A 174 6.41 -7.88 7.50
N ILE A 175 6.78 -6.61 7.70
CA ILE A 175 7.93 -6.00 7.02
C ILE A 175 9.24 -6.68 7.45
N MET A 176 9.42 -6.91 8.76
CA MET A 176 10.60 -7.61 9.28
C MET A 176 10.68 -9.04 8.76
N ASP A 177 9.60 -9.80 8.81
CA ASP A 177 9.52 -11.17 8.29
C ASP A 177 9.81 -11.22 6.78
N SER A 178 9.51 -10.15 6.05
CA SER A 178 9.67 -10.03 4.59
C SER A 178 10.94 -9.29 4.17
N ASN A 179 11.97 -9.27 5.01
CA ASN A 179 13.27 -8.64 4.75
C ASN A 179 13.17 -7.13 4.44
N GLY A 180 12.30 -6.42 5.13
CA GLY A 180 12.14 -4.97 4.97
C GLY A 180 11.34 -4.55 3.73
N THR A 181 10.59 -5.47 3.11
CA THR A 181 9.80 -5.17 1.90
C THR A 181 8.33 -5.50 2.12
N GLY A 182 7.45 -4.64 1.62
CA GLY A 182 6.00 -4.87 1.65
C GLY A 182 5.26 -3.77 0.92
N LEU A 183 4.03 -4.05 0.53
CA LEU A 183 3.12 -3.11 -0.11
C LEU A 183 1.74 -3.22 0.51
N ILE A 184 1.18 -2.09 0.94
CA ILE A 184 -0.23 -1.97 1.26
C ILE A 184 -0.94 -1.50 -0.01
N CYS A 185 -1.90 -2.27 -0.49
CA CYS A 185 -2.65 -1.95 -1.71
C CYS A 185 -4.14 -2.19 -1.44
N GLU A 186 -4.83 -1.13 -1.06
CA GLU A 186 -6.26 -1.15 -0.72
C GLU A 186 -7.06 -0.34 -1.72
N SER A 187 -8.25 -0.82 -2.05
CA SER A 187 -9.19 -0.14 -2.95
C SER A 187 -9.96 0.99 -2.27
N GLU A 188 -10.04 0.94 -0.94
CA GLU A 188 -10.80 1.88 -0.12
C GLU A 188 -9.92 2.47 0.98
N ALA A 189 -9.85 3.79 1.04
CA ALA A 189 -9.07 4.48 2.06
C ALA A 189 -9.60 4.24 3.47
N ASP A 190 -10.88 3.96 3.62
CA ASP A 190 -11.52 3.70 4.91
C ASP A 190 -10.94 2.49 5.63
N THR A 191 -10.53 1.45 4.89
CA THR A 191 -9.85 0.27 5.45
C THR A 191 -8.57 0.68 6.18
N VAL A 192 -7.80 1.57 5.55
CA VAL A 192 -6.54 2.09 6.10
C VAL A 192 -6.80 3.12 7.19
N SER A 193 -7.75 4.03 6.99
CA SER A 193 -8.07 5.10 7.95
C SER A 193 -8.61 4.54 9.26
N THR A 194 -9.46 3.52 9.20
CA THR A 194 -9.96 2.83 10.38
C THR A 194 -8.82 2.19 11.18
N ALA A 195 -7.87 1.56 10.52
CA ALA A 195 -6.71 0.99 11.18
C ALA A 195 -5.77 2.05 11.79
N ILE A 196 -5.64 3.21 11.16
CA ILE A 196 -4.86 4.35 11.68
C ILE A 196 -5.55 5.03 12.87
N GLY A 197 -6.88 5.11 12.85
CA GLY A 197 -7.67 5.83 13.86
C GLY A 197 -7.95 5.05 15.14
N THR A 198 -7.65 3.75 15.21
CA THR A 198 -7.85 2.96 16.42
C THR A 198 -6.71 3.17 17.42
N GLU A 199 -7.02 3.11 18.72
CA GLU A 199 -6.07 3.26 19.82
C GLU A 199 -4.87 2.27 19.71
N TYR A 200 -5.08 1.12 19.08
CA TYR A 200 -4.07 0.07 18.82
C TYR A 200 -3.48 0.12 17.40
N GLY A 201 -3.97 1.01 16.54
CA GLY A 201 -3.65 1.06 15.11
C GLY A 201 -3.01 2.35 14.63
N ASN A 202 -2.58 3.24 15.54
CA ASN A 202 -1.93 4.48 15.13
C ASN A 202 -0.53 4.19 14.54
N TRP A 203 -0.49 3.98 13.23
CA TRP A 203 0.77 3.75 12.50
C TRP A 203 1.23 4.96 11.69
N SER A 204 0.75 6.16 12.07
CA SER A 204 1.25 7.40 11.45
C SER A 204 2.77 7.54 11.58
N ASP A 205 3.35 7.09 12.71
CA ASP A 205 4.79 7.09 12.92
C ASP A 205 5.50 5.94 12.18
N THR A 206 4.79 4.87 11.85
CA THR A 206 5.30 3.72 11.09
C THR A 206 5.44 4.04 9.59
N LEU A 207 4.63 4.98 9.08
CA LEU A 207 4.64 5.40 7.67
C LEU A 207 5.65 6.52 7.38
N ARG A 208 6.34 7.06 8.38
CA ARG A 208 7.38 8.07 8.25
C ARG A 208 8.75 7.43 8.05
#